data_36ae14acc3506631e7cf6a812a144ae3
#
_entry.id   36ae14acc3506631e7cf6a812a144ae3
#
_cell.length_a   1.000
_cell.length_b   1.000
_cell.length_c   1.000
_cell.angle_alpha   90.00
_cell.angle_beta   90.00
_cell.angle_gamma   90.00
#
_symmetry.space_group_name_H-M   'P 1'
#
loop_
_entity.id
_entity.type
_entity.pdbx_description
1 polymer ?
#
loop_
_entity_poly.entity_id
_entity_poly.type
_entity_poly.pdbx_seq_one_letter_code
_entity_poly.pdbx_strand_id
1 'polypeptide(L)'
;TTHHPELLPETLLLKIAETQAQTPFPVMLESLLLYFMYEVMREAGLRAPRGLSTTVSIVGGLVIGDTAVSAGLVSAPSLLVIALTAIAGYAIPRLYEPLALLRLAFIVVGNFLGVWGVMIGLVFVVMNLCGESEFGVPLLSPIAPFRGGLVLRDVLARENWKKLSRKDAKVQDMPGSREIGE
;
A
#
# COMPACT_ATOMS: atom_id res chain seq x y z
N THR A 1 -15.23 11.00 -2.20
CA THR A 1 -16.22 11.85 -2.89
C THR A 1 -17.61 11.23 -2.91
N THR A 2 -17.78 9.97 -3.35
CA THR A 2 -19.09 9.34 -3.52
C THR A 2 -19.83 9.04 -2.21
N HIS A 3 -19.13 8.56 -1.17
CA HIS A 3 -19.76 8.14 0.09
C HIS A 3 -19.62 9.16 1.23
N HIS A 4 -18.56 9.94 1.24
CA HIS A 4 -18.21 10.85 2.33
C HIS A 4 -17.72 12.20 1.80
N PRO A 5 -18.60 13.02 1.24
CA PRO A 5 -18.23 14.36 0.73
C PRO A 5 -17.70 15.29 1.83
N GLU A 6 -18.17 15.10 3.07
CA GLU A 6 -17.81 15.91 4.24
C GLU A 6 -16.32 15.82 4.65
N LEU A 7 -15.57 14.81 4.15
CA LEU A 7 -14.14 14.67 4.46
C LEU A 7 -13.24 15.60 3.65
N LEU A 8 -13.77 16.24 2.62
CA LEU A 8 -13.01 17.09 1.72
C LEU A 8 -13.44 18.56 1.84
N PRO A 9 -12.49 19.52 1.68
CA PRO A 9 -12.84 20.93 1.54
C PRO A 9 -13.77 21.13 0.34
N GLU A 10 -14.79 21.99 0.48
CA GLU A 10 -15.80 22.25 -0.56
C GLU A 10 -15.19 22.57 -1.92
N THR A 11 -14.17 23.42 -1.95
CA THR A 11 -13.49 23.81 -3.18
C THR A 11 -12.83 22.65 -3.92
N LEU A 12 -12.25 21.71 -3.19
CA LEU A 12 -11.63 20.51 -3.74
C LEU A 12 -12.71 19.51 -4.19
N LEU A 13 -13.76 19.34 -3.40
CA LEU A 13 -14.89 18.48 -3.72
C LEU A 13 -15.54 18.88 -5.05
N LEU A 14 -15.81 20.18 -5.23
CA LEU A 14 -16.42 20.71 -6.45
C LEU A 14 -15.53 20.46 -7.67
N LYS A 15 -14.21 20.68 -7.57
CA LYS A 15 -13.27 20.41 -8.67
C LYS A 15 -13.20 18.93 -9.03
N ILE A 16 -13.18 18.04 -8.03
CA ILE A 16 -13.18 16.60 -8.30
C ILE A 16 -14.51 16.18 -8.93
N ALA A 17 -15.64 16.68 -8.43
CA ALA A 17 -16.95 16.39 -9.00
C ALA A 17 -17.09 16.86 -10.44
N GLU A 18 -16.58 18.05 -10.75
CA GLU A 18 -16.55 18.61 -12.11
C GLU A 18 -15.74 17.73 -13.06
N THR A 19 -14.53 17.32 -12.67
CA THR A 19 -13.69 16.42 -13.50
C THR A 19 -14.31 15.05 -13.67
N GLN A 20 -14.96 14.52 -12.64
CA GLN A 20 -15.66 13.22 -12.71
C GLN A 20 -16.91 13.26 -13.59
N ALA A 21 -17.62 14.39 -13.61
CA ALA A 21 -18.79 14.58 -14.48
C ALA A 21 -18.42 14.56 -15.98
N GLN A 22 -17.16 14.82 -16.33
CA GLN A 22 -16.65 14.77 -17.71
C GLN A 22 -16.23 13.36 -18.14
N THR A 23 -16.10 12.41 -17.23
CA THR A 23 -15.69 11.03 -17.54
C THR A 23 -16.90 10.13 -17.81
N PRO A 24 -16.83 9.20 -18.80
CA PRO A 24 -17.94 8.33 -19.16
C PRO A 24 -18.14 7.18 -18.15
N PHE A 25 -17.17 6.92 -17.26
CA PHE A 25 -17.18 5.79 -16.36
C PHE A 25 -17.45 6.20 -14.90
N PRO A 26 -18.19 5.37 -14.15
CA PRO A 26 -18.28 5.57 -12.70
C PRO A 26 -16.90 5.37 -12.05
N VAL A 27 -16.65 6.06 -10.93
CA VAL A 27 -15.37 6.09 -10.21
C VAL A 27 -14.78 4.70 -9.94
N MET A 28 -15.63 3.71 -9.69
CA MET A 28 -15.20 2.32 -9.51
C MET A 28 -14.56 1.75 -10.76
N LEU A 29 -15.26 1.84 -11.90
CA LEU A 29 -14.75 1.32 -13.17
C LEU A 29 -13.49 2.06 -13.61
N GLU A 30 -13.47 3.37 -13.43
CA GLU A 30 -12.30 4.20 -13.69
C GLU A 30 -11.08 3.74 -12.88
N SER A 31 -11.25 3.54 -11.57
CA SER A 31 -10.18 3.08 -10.68
C SER A 31 -9.70 1.67 -11.04
N LEU A 32 -10.60 0.75 -11.37
CA LEU A 32 -10.26 -0.60 -11.81
C LEU A 32 -9.52 -0.59 -13.15
N LEU A 33 -9.97 0.22 -14.10
CA LEU A 33 -9.34 0.35 -15.41
C LEU A 33 -7.93 0.92 -15.28
N LEU A 34 -7.75 2.00 -14.53
CA LEU A 34 -6.43 2.58 -14.25
C LEU A 34 -5.51 1.58 -13.54
N TYR A 35 -6.04 0.88 -12.54
CA TYR A 35 -5.28 -0.15 -11.83
C TYR A 35 -4.86 -1.29 -12.76
N PHE A 36 -5.77 -1.77 -13.60
CA PHE A 36 -5.46 -2.81 -14.59
C PHE A 36 -4.41 -2.35 -15.59
N MET A 37 -4.53 -1.14 -16.13
CA MET A 37 -3.54 -0.58 -17.05
C MET A 37 -2.17 -0.45 -16.38
N TYR A 38 -2.14 -0.02 -15.12
CA TYR A 38 -0.91 0.03 -14.35
C TYR A 38 -0.26 -1.36 -14.19
N GLU A 39 -1.03 -2.40 -13.85
CA GLU A 39 -0.51 -3.77 -13.72
C GLU A 39 0.03 -4.32 -15.05
N VAL A 40 -0.65 -4.07 -16.17
CA VAL A 40 -0.17 -4.45 -17.50
C VAL A 40 1.15 -3.76 -17.84
N MET A 41 1.25 -2.45 -17.59
CA MET A 41 2.49 -1.71 -17.84
C MET A 41 3.64 -2.20 -16.95
N ARG A 42 3.37 -2.47 -15.70
CA ARG A 42 4.34 -3.02 -14.76
C ARG A 42 4.85 -4.38 -15.22
N GLU A 43 3.93 -5.28 -15.57
CA GLU A 43 4.28 -6.62 -16.05
C GLU A 43 5.10 -6.57 -17.35
N ALA A 44 4.72 -5.69 -18.27
CA ALA A 44 5.48 -5.44 -19.49
C ALA A 44 6.87 -4.90 -19.19
N GLY A 45 6.99 -3.99 -18.22
CA GLY A 45 8.28 -3.44 -17.78
C GLY A 45 9.20 -4.48 -17.14
N LEU A 46 8.64 -5.43 -16.38
CA LEU A 46 9.39 -6.52 -15.74
C LEU A 46 9.92 -7.54 -16.77
N ARG A 47 9.15 -7.80 -17.81
CA ARG A 47 9.52 -8.76 -18.89
C ARG A 47 10.39 -8.14 -19.98
N ALA A 48 10.42 -6.82 -20.07
CA ALA A 48 11.22 -6.12 -21.06
C ALA A 48 12.74 -6.28 -20.79
N PRO A 49 13.59 -6.35 -21.84
CA PRO A 49 15.03 -6.27 -21.69
C PRO A 49 15.44 -5.00 -20.94
N ARG A 50 16.50 -5.06 -20.12
CA ARG A 50 16.90 -3.97 -19.21
C ARG A 50 17.00 -2.59 -19.88
N GLY A 51 17.41 -2.52 -21.16
CA GLY A 51 17.50 -1.27 -21.91
C GLY A 51 16.14 -0.67 -22.32
N LEU A 52 15.11 -1.49 -22.47
CA LEU A 52 13.77 -1.08 -22.91
C LEU A 52 12.79 -0.88 -21.74
N SER A 53 13.02 -1.53 -20.60
CA SER A 53 12.16 -1.47 -19.43
C SER A 53 11.90 -0.03 -18.96
N THR A 54 12.94 0.79 -18.88
CA THR A 54 12.81 2.21 -18.48
C THR A 54 12.01 3.00 -19.51
N THR A 55 12.28 2.78 -20.80
CA THR A 55 11.55 3.46 -21.88
C THR A 55 10.07 3.09 -21.88
N VAL A 56 9.75 1.80 -21.76
CA VAL A 56 8.36 1.31 -21.67
C VAL A 56 7.63 1.94 -20.48
N SER A 57 8.29 2.01 -19.34
CA SER A 57 7.67 2.59 -18.13
C SER A 57 7.42 4.09 -18.27
N ILE A 58 8.38 4.84 -18.84
CA ILE A 58 8.22 6.30 -19.03
C ILE A 58 7.19 6.60 -20.10
N VAL A 59 7.31 5.98 -21.27
CA VAL A 59 6.38 6.21 -22.40
C VAL A 59 4.98 5.72 -22.02
N GLY A 60 4.85 4.53 -21.41
CA GLY A 60 3.58 4.02 -20.96
C GLY A 60 2.92 4.93 -19.92
N GLY A 61 3.66 5.31 -18.87
CA GLY A 61 3.12 6.15 -17.81
C GLY A 61 2.74 7.56 -18.27
N LEU A 62 3.61 8.21 -19.04
CA LEU A 62 3.40 9.58 -19.48
C LEU A 62 2.38 9.66 -20.63
N VAL A 63 2.61 8.91 -21.70
CA VAL A 63 1.78 9.01 -22.92
C VAL A 63 0.37 8.47 -22.66
N ILE A 64 0.26 7.29 -22.05
CA ILE A 64 -1.06 6.68 -21.79
C ILE A 64 -1.80 7.50 -20.75
N GLY A 65 -1.12 7.94 -19.67
CA GLY A 65 -1.74 8.74 -18.62
C GLY A 65 -2.25 10.10 -19.14
N ASP A 66 -1.42 10.83 -19.85
CA ASP A 66 -1.79 12.13 -20.42
C ASP A 66 -2.90 12.00 -21.46
N THR A 67 -2.78 11.02 -22.35
CA THR A 67 -3.80 10.77 -23.38
C THR A 67 -5.14 10.36 -22.76
N ALA A 68 -5.14 9.51 -21.73
CA ALA A 68 -6.35 9.06 -21.08
C ALA A 68 -7.11 10.21 -20.39
N VAL A 69 -6.38 11.13 -19.74
CA VAL A 69 -6.96 12.32 -19.12
C VAL A 69 -7.41 13.32 -20.18
N SER A 70 -6.60 13.58 -21.20
CA SER A 70 -6.94 14.53 -22.29
C SER A 70 -8.14 14.06 -23.11
N ALA A 71 -8.30 12.77 -23.28
CA ALA A 71 -9.47 12.16 -23.93
C ALA A 71 -10.71 12.12 -23.04
N GLY A 72 -10.63 12.55 -21.78
CA GLY A 72 -11.73 12.48 -20.83
C GLY A 72 -12.15 11.07 -20.44
N LEU A 73 -11.29 10.06 -20.65
CA LEU A 73 -11.59 8.67 -20.28
C LEU A 73 -11.45 8.44 -18.76
N VAL A 74 -10.52 9.15 -18.14
CA VAL A 74 -10.25 9.09 -16.72
C VAL A 74 -10.04 10.49 -16.15
N SER A 75 -10.39 10.66 -14.89
CA SER A 75 -10.18 11.94 -14.21
C SER A 75 -8.74 12.11 -13.72
N ALA A 76 -8.21 13.33 -13.78
CA ALA A 76 -6.87 13.63 -13.30
C ALA A 76 -6.67 13.30 -11.81
N PRO A 77 -7.62 13.53 -10.89
CA PRO A 77 -7.49 13.13 -9.50
C PRO A 77 -7.35 11.61 -9.30
N SER A 78 -8.11 10.80 -10.02
CA SER A 78 -8.02 9.33 -9.95
C SER A 78 -6.66 8.84 -10.45
N LEU A 79 -6.18 9.39 -11.56
CA LEU A 79 -4.86 9.05 -12.09
C LEU A 79 -3.75 9.40 -11.08
N LEU A 80 -3.83 10.57 -10.43
CA LEU A 80 -2.86 10.99 -9.41
C LEU A 80 -2.80 10.00 -8.24
N VAL A 81 -3.94 9.58 -7.71
CA VAL A 81 -4.01 8.63 -6.59
C VAL A 81 -3.41 7.28 -6.98
N ILE A 82 -3.73 6.76 -8.16
CA ILE A 82 -3.18 5.50 -8.66
C ILE A 82 -1.67 5.61 -8.88
N ALA A 83 -1.19 6.72 -9.46
CA ALA A 83 0.24 6.95 -9.67
C ALA A 83 1.02 7.02 -8.34
N LEU A 84 0.51 7.72 -7.33
CA LEU A 84 1.12 7.76 -5.99
C LEU A 84 1.14 6.38 -5.35
N THR A 85 0.05 5.62 -5.49
CA THR A 85 -0.04 4.25 -4.98
C THR A 85 0.96 3.31 -5.67
N ALA A 86 1.18 3.51 -6.97
CA ALA A 86 2.17 2.79 -7.74
C ALA A 86 3.60 3.05 -7.23
N ILE A 87 3.94 4.34 -7.06
CA ILE A 87 5.25 4.75 -6.54
C ILE A 87 5.48 4.20 -5.12
N ALA A 88 4.47 4.28 -4.25
CA ALA A 88 4.54 3.71 -2.91
C ALA A 88 4.80 2.19 -2.92
N GLY A 89 4.35 1.48 -3.95
CA GLY A 89 4.61 0.04 -4.13
C GLY A 89 6.09 -0.30 -4.31
N TYR A 90 6.90 0.62 -4.85
CA TYR A 90 8.34 0.40 -4.99
C TYR A 90 9.10 0.41 -3.67
N ALA A 91 8.52 0.94 -2.60
CA ALA A 91 9.15 0.95 -1.28
C ALA A 91 9.29 -0.47 -0.69
N ILE A 92 8.39 -1.40 -1.07
CA ILE A 92 8.37 -2.76 -0.50
C ILE A 92 8.22 -3.80 -1.63
N PRO A 93 9.27 -4.00 -2.45
CA PRO A 93 9.17 -4.86 -3.65
C PRO A 93 8.87 -6.33 -3.34
N ARG A 94 9.27 -6.83 -2.17
CA ARG A 94 9.03 -8.24 -1.76
C ARG A 94 7.57 -8.57 -1.48
N LEU A 95 6.77 -7.58 -1.08
CA LEU A 95 5.35 -7.76 -0.75
C LEU A 95 4.43 -7.30 -1.88
N TYR A 96 4.99 -7.00 -3.05
CA TYR A 96 4.21 -6.41 -4.13
C TYR A 96 3.06 -7.30 -4.60
N GLU A 97 3.31 -8.59 -4.83
CA GLU A 97 2.28 -9.50 -5.34
C GLU A 97 1.07 -9.66 -4.40
N PRO A 98 1.25 -9.96 -3.09
CA PRO A 98 0.11 -10.00 -2.18
C PRO A 98 -0.57 -8.64 -2.01
N LEU A 99 0.19 -7.53 -2.09
CA LEU A 99 -0.36 -6.19 -2.02
C LEU A 99 -1.19 -5.83 -3.27
N ALA A 100 -0.87 -6.38 -4.44
CA ALA A 100 -1.64 -6.16 -5.66
C ALA A 100 -3.08 -6.70 -5.52
N LEU A 101 -3.23 -7.92 -5.03
CA LEU A 101 -4.55 -8.50 -4.73
C LEU A 101 -5.29 -7.72 -3.65
N LEU A 102 -4.57 -7.30 -2.60
CA LEU A 102 -5.14 -6.52 -1.53
C LEU A 102 -5.65 -5.16 -2.01
N ARG A 103 -4.91 -4.47 -2.88
CA ARG A 103 -5.34 -3.21 -3.51
C ARG A 103 -6.65 -3.38 -4.28
N LEU A 104 -6.72 -4.42 -5.11
CA LEU A 104 -7.94 -4.73 -5.85
C LEU A 104 -9.12 -4.96 -4.91
N ALA A 105 -8.93 -5.75 -3.84
CA ALA A 105 -9.95 -5.96 -2.83
C ALA A 105 -10.38 -4.64 -2.16
N PHE A 106 -9.44 -3.76 -1.79
CA PHE A 106 -9.75 -2.46 -1.19
C PHE A 106 -10.47 -1.50 -2.14
N ILE A 107 -10.16 -1.52 -3.45
CA ILE A 107 -10.90 -0.73 -4.45
C ILE A 107 -12.37 -1.17 -4.47
N VAL A 108 -12.63 -2.49 -4.50
CA VAL A 108 -13.99 -3.03 -4.52
C VAL A 108 -14.72 -2.74 -3.20
N VAL A 109 -14.12 -3.09 -2.07
CA VAL A 109 -14.71 -2.90 -0.74
C VAL A 109 -14.96 -1.41 -0.46
N GLY A 110 -14.00 -0.55 -0.80
CA GLY A 110 -14.12 0.90 -0.64
C GLY A 110 -15.24 1.50 -1.49
N ASN A 111 -15.51 0.94 -2.66
CA ASN A 111 -16.62 1.40 -3.49
C ASN A 111 -18.00 1.00 -2.94
N PHE A 112 -18.14 -0.18 -2.37
CA PHE A 112 -19.43 -0.65 -1.85
C PHE A 112 -19.73 -0.14 -0.43
N LEU A 113 -18.74 -0.17 0.46
CA LEU A 113 -18.90 0.15 1.88
C LEU A 113 -18.31 1.53 2.27
N GLY A 114 -17.66 2.23 1.33
CA GLY A 114 -17.00 3.50 1.61
C GLY A 114 -15.86 3.38 2.62
N VAL A 115 -15.66 4.42 3.42
CA VAL A 115 -14.59 4.48 4.45
C VAL A 115 -14.74 3.37 5.49
N TRP A 116 -15.95 3.01 5.87
CA TRP A 116 -16.20 1.94 6.83
C TRP A 116 -15.68 0.60 6.35
N GLY A 117 -15.88 0.27 5.08
CA GLY A 117 -15.32 -0.94 4.49
C GLY A 117 -13.80 -0.97 4.50
N VAL A 118 -13.18 0.16 4.18
CA VAL A 118 -11.71 0.30 4.22
C VAL A 118 -11.18 0.13 5.65
N MET A 119 -11.83 0.73 6.65
CA MET A 119 -11.44 0.59 8.06
C MET A 119 -11.55 -0.86 8.54
N ILE A 120 -12.66 -1.53 8.25
CA ILE A 120 -12.85 -2.95 8.59
C ILE A 120 -11.79 -3.81 7.89
N GLY A 121 -11.57 -3.59 6.60
CA GLY A 121 -10.54 -4.30 5.83
C GLY A 121 -9.15 -4.10 6.42
N LEU A 122 -8.81 -2.88 6.82
CA LEU A 122 -7.52 -2.58 7.45
C LEU A 122 -7.36 -3.29 8.79
N VAL A 123 -8.40 -3.27 9.63
CA VAL A 123 -8.40 -4.02 10.91
C VAL A 123 -8.20 -5.51 10.65
N PHE A 124 -8.89 -6.08 9.66
CA PHE A 124 -8.74 -7.49 9.29
C PHE A 124 -7.30 -7.83 8.86
N VAL A 125 -6.68 -6.99 8.02
CA VAL A 125 -5.29 -7.16 7.59
C VAL A 125 -4.34 -7.09 8.78
N VAL A 126 -4.51 -6.11 9.69
CA VAL A 126 -3.68 -6.00 10.90
C VAL A 126 -3.86 -7.21 11.82
N MET A 127 -5.09 -7.68 12.02
CA MET A 127 -5.35 -8.89 12.82
C MET A 127 -4.65 -10.12 12.21
N ASN A 128 -4.72 -10.27 10.89
CA ASN A 128 -4.05 -11.38 10.21
C ASN A 128 -2.53 -11.32 10.37
N LEU A 129 -1.93 -10.13 10.18
CA LEU A 129 -0.50 -9.92 10.41
C LEU A 129 -0.06 -10.17 11.86
N CYS A 130 -0.92 -9.87 12.84
CA CYS A 130 -0.66 -10.15 14.24
C CYS A 130 -0.69 -11.67 14.56
N GLY A 131 -1.47 -12.42 13.80
CA GLY A 131 -1.58 -13.89 13.94
C GLY A 131 -0.44 -14.66 13.28
N GLU A 132 0.28 -14.06 12.35
CA GLU A 132 1.38 -14.70 11.63
C GLU A 132 2.62 -14.83 12.51
N SER A 133 3.19 -16.04 12.53
CA SER A 133 4.43 -16.35 13.23
C SER A 133 5.36 -17.16 12.33
N GLU A 134 6.56 -16.67 12.10
CA GLU A 134 7.62 -17.39 11.40
C GLU A 134 8.65 -17.90 12.40
N PHE A 135 8.94 -19.20 12.35
CA PHE A 135 9.89 -19.87 13.26
C PHE A 135 9.62 -19.62 14.76
N GLY A 136 8.33 -19.51 15.16
CA GLY A 136 7.94 -19.25 16.54
C GLY A 136 8.11 -17.80 17.02
N VAL A 137 8.49 -16.88 16.12
CA VAL A 137 8.58 -15.44 16.40
C VAL A 137 7.40 -14.76 15.72
N PRO A 138 6.56 -14.00 16.46
CA PRO A 138 5.48 -13.21 15.84
C PRO A 138 6.05 -12.19 14.84
N LEU A 139 5.47 -12.11 13.65
CA LEU A 139 5.92 -11.24 12.55
C LEU A 139 6.03 -9.77 12.99
N LEU A 140 5.09 -9.32 13.81
CA LEU A 140 5.03 -7.94 14.31
C LEU A 140 5.74 -7.73 15.67
N SER A 141 6.58 -8.69 16.12
CA SER A 141 7.38 -8.47 17.33
C SER A 141 8.36 -7.30 17.12
N PRO A 142 8.50 -6.36 18.08
CA PRO A 142 7.96 -6.29 19.45
C PRO A 142 6.62 -5.53 19.60
N ILE A 143 5.93 -5.19 18.50
CA ILE A 143 4.66 -4.43 18.53
C ILE A 143 3.52 -5.34 19.01
N ALA A 144 3.48 -6.57 18.49
CA ALA A 144 2.54 -7.59 18.94
C ALA A 144 3.30 -8.90 19.23
N PRO A 145 3.34 -9.37 20.50
CA PRO A 145 2.75 -8.79 21.71
C PRO A 145 3.45 -7.49 22.16
N PHE A 146 2.66 -6.52 22.63
CA PHE A 146 3.16 -5.19 22.96
C PHE A 146 4.17 -5.21 24.12
N ARG A 147 5.42 -4.89 23.81
CA ARG A 147 6.52 -4.75 24.79
C ARG A 147 6.99 -3.29 24.77
N GLY A 148 6.31 -2.43 25.52
CA GLY A 148 6.47 -0.99 25.47
C GLY A 148 7.92 -0.46 25.55
N GLY A 149 8.79 -1.10 26.36
CA GLY A 149 10.19 -0.73 26.47
C GLY A 149 11.01 -1.02 25.20
N LEU A 150 10.71 -2.10 24.48
CA LEU A 150 11.38 -2.49 23.23
C LEU A 150 10.82 -1.72 22.03
N VAL A 151 9.51 -1.48 22.00
CA VAL A 151 8.87 -0.71 20.92
C VAL A 151 9.43 0.72 20.87
N LEU A 152 9.56 1.39 22.01
CA LEU A 152 10.13 2.74 22.08
C LEU A 152 11.60 2.80 21.65
N ARG A 153 12.39 1.78 22.01
CA ARG A 153 13.84 1.77 21.80
C ARG A 153 14.27 1.23 20.43
N ASP A 154 13.49 0.37 19.81
CA ASP A 154 13.87 -0.32 18.58
C ASP A 154 13.05 0.17 17.38
N VAL A 155 11.75 0.43 17.55
CA VAL A 155 10.85 0.81 16.45
C VAL A 155 10.79 2.32 16.27
N LEU A 156 10.64 3.10 17.35
CA LEU A 156 10.45 4.56 17.28
C LEU A 156 11.76 5.35 17.40
N ALA A 157 12.69 4.91 18.25
CA ALA A 157 13.97 5.54 18.42
C ALA A 157 15.06 4.47 18.43
N ARG A 158 15.73 4.28 17.29
CA ARG A 158 16.81 3.30 17.18
C ARG A 158 17.96 3.65 18.15
N GLU A 159 18.02 2.95 19.27
CA GLU A 159 19.04 3.13 20.27
C GLU A 159 20.38 2.53 19.81
N ASN A 160 21.50 2.96 20.42
CA ASN A 160 22.84 2.55 20.03
C ASN A 160 23.00 1.02 20.18
N TRP A 161 23.62 0.36 19.18
CA TRP A 161 23.82 -1.10 19.08
C TRP A 161 24.38 -1.74 20.38
N LYS A 162 25.26 -1.04 21.10
CA LYS A 162 25.77 -1.52 22.40
C LYS A 162 24.71 -1.69 23.49
N LYS A 163 23.59 -0.97 23.41
CA LYS A 163 22.49 -1.09 24.38
C LYS A 163 21.46 -2.13 23.91
N LEU A 164 21.27 -2.28 22.59
CA LEU A 164 20.41 -3.29 21.98
C LEU A 164 20.98 -4.72 22.14
N SER A 165 22.30 -4.88 22.17
CA SER A 165 22.95 -6.19 22.39
C SER A 165 22.92 -6.68 23.84
N ARG A 166 22.48 -5.84 24.81
CA ARG A 166 22.26 -6.27 26.19
C ARG A 166 20.93 -7.00 26.32
N LYS A 167 21.00 -8.30 26.45
CA LYS A 167 20.15 -9.34 27.04
C LYS A 167 18.61 -9.21 27.13
N ASP A 168 17.97 -8.12 26.77
CA ASP A 168 16.52 -7.96 26.94
C ASP A 168 15.68 -8.41 25.73
N ALA A 169 16.32 -8.69 24.59
CA ALA A 169 15.71 -9.33 23.44
C ALA A 169 15.71 -10.86 23.62
N LYS A 170 15.04 -11.38 24.63
CA LYS A 170 14.72 -12.80 24.68
C LYS A 170 13.78 -13.09 23.52
N VAL A 171 14.33 -13.72 22.48
CA VAL A 171 13.54 -14.45 21.50
C VAL A 171 12.80 -15.51 22.31
N GLN A 172 11.49 -15.36 22.43
CA GLN A 172 10.68 -16.19 23.31
C GLN A 172 10.77 -17.64 22.84
N ASP A 173 11.15 -18.52 23.80
CA ASP A 173 11.05 -19.98 23.73
C ASP A 173 11.79 -20.73 22.61
N MET A 174 12.84 -20.19 22.04
CA MET A 174 13.77 -21.03 21.28
C MET A 174 14.61 -21.91 22.23
N PRO A 175 14.67 -23.24 22.00
CA PRO A 175 15.61 -24.10 22.67
C PRO A 175 17.03 -23.55 22.44
N GLY A 176 17.76 -23.20 23.50
CA GLY A 176 19.10 -22.59 23.41
C GLY A 176 19.18 -21.09 23.64
N SER A 177 18.07 -20.35 23.66
CA SER A 177 18.07 -18.90 23.94
C SER A 177 18.43 -18.55 25.39
N ARG A 178 18.48 -19.56 26.29
CA ARG A 178 18.85 -19.41 27.70
C ARG A 178 20.35 -19.49 27.98
N GLU A 179 21.13 -20.08 27.06
CA GLU A 179 22.57 -20.37 27.28
C GLU A 179 23.53 -19.27 26.82
N ILE A 180 23.07 -18.29 26.08
CA ILE A 180 23.91 -17.16 25.61
C ILE A 180 24.06 -16.07 26.68
N GLY A 181 23.77 -16.38 27.94
CA GLY A 181 23.57 -15.42 29.03
C GLY A 181 24.38 -15.62 30.29
N GLU A 182 25.35 -16.54 30.34
CA GLU A 182 26.34 -16.65 31.40
C GLU A 182 27.70 -16.13 31.00
#